data_c56ea9609cbb65fcd7897aa19a9abf2e
#
_entry.id   c56ea9609cbb65fcd7897aa19a9abf2e
#
_cell.length_a   1.000
_cell.length_b   1.000
_cell.length_c   1.000
_cell.angle_alpha   90.00
_cell.angle_beta   90.00
_cell.angle_gamma   90.00
#
_symmetry.space_group_name_H-M   'P 1'
#
loop_
_entity.id
_entity.type
_entity.pdbx_description
1 polymer ?
#
loop_
_entity_poly.entity_id
_entity_poly.type
_entity_poly.pdbx_seq_one_letter_code
_entity_poly.pdbx_strand_id
1 'polypeptide(L)'
;MAKKKKVDQNEVMLDSMMVPSVPLVYQRPIGDITEEAYLRFGSYVNNHRHMPRVIDGLKTSYRRLIHSALSFPIGKDIPTVQLIGKMSETHPHSLTGVEGTVRMFVKSGIFDGDGNFGQVYIDGSEASPAAPRYTKVRISDTYQKILGELLKEVPWSESPVGAPEPEYIPTPFPLCLQMSEKVSGLGVAVKSDMPNFSARSLYEAYINNDPMRLEPNIDIVLDKEHSDLHGLWTNGQGKITYAYHLARQKSDDGKTEGVLFYGDTGMFTLKMKKFQKLIDDGKITVDNVSDQSGTKLLVSRVPGARGITIEDIEDLCAKNCYSTTNYSLNVSDGSSTFRIPLYNWLDYTYKNYLTLVTAVNNKKINQVTFEIAVQEALPAVVDYVINKPTAENKEISDVLGLPIEIVQGVMTKPISYLRKNKDTAERVKELKKRLAELKKFDAVKFTEEVIKEL
;
A
#
# COMPACT_ATOMS: atom_id res chain seq x y z
N MET A 1 -65.93 -49.99 9.90
CA MET A 1 -64.58 -49.80 10.51
C MET A 1 -63.55 -49.71 9.44
N ALA A 2 -63.13 -48.48 9.06
CA ALA A 2 -62.14 -48.27 8.01
C ALA A 2 -60.75 -48.17 8.67
N LYS A 3 -59.82 -49.09 8.30
CA LYS A 3 -58.45 -49.07 8.74
C LYS A 3 -57.70 -47.87 8.07
N LYS A 4 -57.28 -46.88 8.87
CA LYS A 4 -56.32 -45.85 8.41
C LYS A 4 -55.00 -46.55 8.08
N LYS A 5 -54.56 -46.51 6.80
CA LYS A 5 -53.20 -46.81 6.40
C LYS A 5 -52.26 -45.78 7.04
N LYS A 6 -51.28 -46.21 7.84
CA LYS A 6 -50.13 -45.42 8.22
C LYS A 6 -49.34 -45.11 6.94
N VAL A 7 -49.27 -43.85 6.56
CA VAL A 7 -48.35 -43.38 5.53
C VAL A 7 -46.97 -43.43 6.16
N ASP A 8 -46.03 -44.10 5.51
CA ASP A 8 -44.65 -44.26 5.95
C ASP A 8 -43.96 -42.91 5.81
N GLN A 9 -43.47 -42.32 6.92
CA GLN A 9 -42.82 -41.03 6.92
C GLN A 9 -41.51 -41.01 6.08
N ASN A 10 -40.95 -42.19 5.77
CA ASN A 10 -39.77 -42.31 4.92
C ASN A 10 -40.11 -42.18 3.42
N GLU A 11 -41.32 -42.50 2.96
CA GLU A 11 -41.74 -42.26 1.55
C GLU A 11 -41.97 -40.77 1.31
N VAL A 12 -42.41 -40.00 2.28
CA VAL A 12 -42.62 -38.53 2.15
C VAL A 12 -41.27 -37.75 2.14
N MET A 13 -40.23 -38.28 2.81
CA MET A 13 -38.88 -37.69 2.77
C MET A 13 -38.14 -37.95 1.44
N LEU A 14 -38.39 -39.10 0.79
CA LEU A 14 -37.75 -39.39 -0.50
C LEU A 14 -38.36 -38.54 -1.64
N ASP A 15 -39.65 -38.23 -1.59
CA ASP A 15 -40.31 -37.39 -2.59
C ASP A 15 -39.93 -35.91 -2.48
N SER A 16 -39.53 -35.44 -1.28
CA SER A 16 -39.04 -34.08 -1.07
C SER A 16 -37.56 -33.88 -1.49
N MET A 17 -36.85 -34.99 -1.76
CA MET A 17 -35.48 -34.98 -2.29
C MET A 17 -35.41 -35.18 -3.80
N MET A 18 -36.52 -35.23 -4.53
CA MET A 18 -36.49 -35.13 -5.98
C MET A 18 -36.03 -33.72 -6.34
N VAL A 19 -34.73 -33.57 -6.52
CA VAL A 19 -34.15 -32.45 -7.28
C VAL A 19 -34.92 -32.42 -8.59
N PRO A 20 -35.59 -31.31 -8.97
CA PRO A 20 -36.26 -31.22 -10.24
C PRO A 20 -35.29 -31.66 -11.32
N SER A 21 -35.69 -32.56 -12.20
CA SER A 21 -34.89 -33.02 -13.31
C SER A 21 -34.68 -31.89 -14.31
N VAL A 22 -33.87 -30.92 -13.89
CA VAL A 22 -33.34 -29.89 -14.76
C VAL A 22 -32.41 -30.63 -15.70
N PRO A 23 -32.63 -30.58 -17.02
CA PRO A 23 -31.75 -31.27 -17.95
C PRO A 23 -30.32 -30.78 -17.68
N LEU A 24 -29.44 -31.73 -17.30
CA LEU A 24 -28.01 -31.47 -17.01
C LEU A 24 -27.24 -30.98 -18.25
N VAL A 25 -27.87 -30.96 -19.39
CA VAL A 25 -27.28 -30.56 -20.69
C VAL A 25 -28.02 -29.35 -21.21
N TYR A 26 -27.42 -28.18 -21.09
CA TYR A 26 -27.85 -26.97 -21.77
C TYR A 26 -27.20 -26.91 -23.15
N GLN A 27 -28.02 -26.96 -24.21
CA GLN A 27 -27.53 -26.67 -25.56
C GLN A 27 -27.47 -25.15 -25.75
N ARG A 28 -26.28 -24.59 -25.68
CA ARG A 28 -26.00 -23.19 -26.03
C ARG A 28 -24.94 -23.14 -27.13
N PRO A 29 -25.00 -22.18 -28.07
CA PRO A 29 -23.91 -21.95 -29.00
C PRO A 29 -22.58 -21.76 -28.27
N ILE A 30 -21.53 -22.40 -28.77
CA ILE A 30 -20.20 -22.32 -28.15
C ILE A 30 -19.69 -20.86 -28.09
N GLY A 31 -20.09 -20.05 -29.08
CA GLY A 31 -19.77 -18.60 -29.11
C GLY A 31 -20.31 -17.87 -27.88
N ASP A 32 -21.59 -18.07 -27.54
CA ASP A 32 -22.25 -17.42 -26.41
C ASP A 32 -21.58 -17.81 -25.07
N ILE A 33 -21.25 -19.12 -24.94
CA ILE A 33 -20.57 -19.62 -23.74
C ILE A 33 -19.17 -18.99 -23.60
N THR A 34 -18.45 -18.94 -24.73
CA THR A 34 -17.09 -18.38 -24.73
C THR A 34 -17.07 -16.88 -24.44
N GLU A 35 -18.01 -16.13 -25.03
CA GLU A 35 -18.16 -14.70 -24.81
C GLU A 35 -18.48 -14.41 -23.33
N GLU A 36 -19.47 -15.10 -22.78
CA GLU A 36 -19.84 -14.93 -21.36
C GLU A 36 -18.70 -15.28 -20.42
N ALA A 37 -18.01 -16.40 -20.66
CA ALA A 37 -16.86 -16.82 -19.87
C ALA A 37 -15.71 -15.81 -19.95
N TYR A 38 -15.43 -15.29 -21.16
CA TYR A 38 -14.39 -14.29 -21.39
C TYR A 38 -14.70 -12.98 -20.69
N LEU A 39 -15.93 -12.47 -20.75
CA LEU A 39 -16.36 -11.25 -20.09
C LEU A 39 -16.27 -11.38 -18.56
N ARG A 40 -16.77 -12.49 -18.01
CA ARG A 40 -16.67 -12.76 -16.55
C ARG A 40 -15.24 -12.87 -16.07
N PHE A 41 -14.41 -13.62 -16.79
CA PHE A 41 -12.99 -13.78 -16.47
C PHE A 41 -12.23 -12.45 -16.61
N GLY A 42 -12.49 -11.72 -17.71
CA GLY A 42 -11.88 -10.40 -17.93
C GLY A 42 -12.21 -9.40 -16.84
N SER A 43 -13.48 -9.32 -16.42
CA SER A 43 -13.91 -8.49 -15.31
C SER A 43 -13.23 -8.89 -14.00
N TYR A 44 -13.21 -10.18 -13.67
CA TYR A 44 -12.53 -10.68 -12.48
C TYR A 44 -11.03 -10.32 -12.47
N VAL A 45 -10.33 -10.57 -13.57
CA VAL A 45 -8.89 -10.32 -13.71
C VAL A 45 -8.59 -8.83 -13.57
N ASN A 46 -9.39 -7.97 -14.20
CA ASN A 46 -9.23 -6.53 -14.10
C ASN A 46 -9.42 -6.05 -12.65
N ASN A 47 -10.55 -6.39 -12.04
CA ASN A 47 -10.95 -5.83 -10.76
C ASN A 47 -10.18 -6.40 -9.56
N HIS A 48 -9.75 -7.67 -9.62
CA HIS A 48 -9.17 -8.35 -8.46
C HIS A 48 -7.68 -8.70 -8.59
N ARG A 49 -7.06 -8.47 -9.76
CA ARG A 49 -5.67 -8.91 -9.97
C ARG A 49 -4.77 -7.84 -10.56
N HIS A 50 -5.18 -7.15 -11.63
CA HIS A 50 -4.27 -6.32 -12.41
C HIS A 50 -4.40 -4.83 -12.13
N MET A 51 -5.61 -4.33 -11.87
CA MET A 51 -5.80 -2.90 -11.60
C MET A 51 -5.57 -2.57 -10.12
N PRO A 52 -4.92 -1.44 -9.82
CA PRO A 52 -4.86 -0.91 -8.47
C PRO A 52 -6.27 -0.55 -7.98
N ARG A 53 -6.51 -0.76 -6.69
CA ARG A 53 -7.78 -0.33 -6.05
C ARG A 53 -7.77 1.18 -5.86
N VAL A 54 -8.91 1.80 -6.10
CA VAL A 54 -9.08 3.25 -5.96
C VAL A 54 -8.81 3.75 -4.54
N ILE A 55 -9.10 2.92 -3.53
CA ILE A 55 -9.04 3.32 -2.12
C ILE A 55 -7.61 3.39 -1.55
N ASP A 56 -6.68 2.56 -2.02
CA ASP A 56 -5.30 2.47 -1.51
C ASP A 56 -4.22 2.51 -2.61
N GLY A 57 -4.62 2.45 -3.88
CA GLY A 57 -3.70 2.37 -5.00
C GLY A 57 -2.95 1.05 -5.11
N LEU A 58 -3.35 0.00 -4.40
CA LEU A 58 -2.66 -1.28 -4.39
C LEU A 58 -3.36 -2.33 -5.23
N LYS A 59 -2.57 -3.15 -5.92
CA LYS A 59 -3.04 -4.44 -6.43
C LYS A 59 -3.32 -5.38 -5.25
N THR A 60 -4.24 -6.30 -5.41
CA THR A 60 -4.61 -7.26 -4.36
C THR A 60 -3.38 -8.03 -3.82
N SER A 61 -2.44 -8.44 -4.71
CA SER A 61 -1.22 -9.12 -4.29
C SER A 61 -0.31 -8.22 -3.42
N TYR A 62 -0.22 -6.92 -3.73
CA TYR A 62 0.57 -5.96 -2.96
C TYR A 62 -0.02 -5.75 -1.56
N ARG A 63 -1.34 -5.61 -1.47
CA ARG A 63 -2.06 -5.50 -0.19
C ARG A 63 -1.84 -6.72 0.69
N ARG A 64 -1.97 -7.93 0.11
CA ARG A 64 -1.76 -9.20 0.83
C ARG A 64 -0.32 -9.33 1.33
N LEU A 65 0.65 -8.85 0.57
CA LEU A 65 2.06 -8.86 1.00
C LEU A 65 2.29 -7.94 2.21
N ILE A 66 1.74 -6.72 2.20
CA ILE A 66 1.80 -5.79 3.36
C ILE A 66 1.07 -6.41 4.56
N HIS A 67 -0.13 -6.94 4.36
CA HIS A 67 -0.90 -7.59 5.42
C HIS A 67 -0.15 -8.78 6.03
N SER A 68 0.49 -9.61 5.20
CA SER A 68 1.31 -10.73 5.68
C SER A 68 2.50 -10.25 6.52
N ALA A 69 3.15 -9.16 6.11
CA ALA A 69 4.26 -8.60 6.86
C ALA A 69 3.82 -8.04 8.23
N LEU A 70 2.64 -7.42 8.31
CA LEU A 70 2.05 -6.90 9.56
C LEU A 70 1.66 -8.00 10.56
N SER A 71 1.56 -9.26 10.14
CA SER A 71 1.29 -10.39 11.04
C SER A 71 2.51 -10.84 11.87
N PHE A 72 3.70 -10.36 11.53
CA PHE A 72 4.92 -10.64 12.29
C PHE A 72 5.15 -9.63 13.42
N PRO A 73 5.94 -9.98 14.44
CA PRO A 73 6.24 -9.05 15.53
C PRO A 73 6.92 -7.77 15.04
N ILE A 74 6.51 -6.67 15.65
CA ILE A 74 7.03 -5.32 15.37
C ILE A 74 8.56 -5.26 15.54
N GLY A 75 9.25 -4.61 14.57
CA GLY A 75 10.70 -4.40 14.62
C GLY A 75 11.56 -5.64 14.41
N LYS A 76 10.94 -6.80 14.13
CA LYS A 76 11.66 -8.05 13.90
C LYS A 76 11.93 -8.28 12.43
N ASP A 77 13.20 -8.43 12.06
CA ASP A 77 13.57 -8.88 10.72
C ASP A 77 13.18 -10.35 10.51
N ILE A 78 12.51 -10.62 9.41
CA ILE A 78 12.05 -11.94 9.02
C ILE A 78 12.71 -12.36 7.70
N PRO A 79 13.10 -13.63 7.52
CA PRO A 79 13.55 -14.11 6.22
C PRO A 79 12.50 -13.84 5.15
N THR A 80 12.92 -13.31 4.00
CA THR A 80 12.02 -12.99 2.88
C THR A 80 11.20 -14.21 2.45
N VAL A 81 11.80 -15.41 2.49
CA VAL A 81 11.11 -16.66 2.18
C VAL A 81 9.93 -16.94 3.14
N GLN A 82 10.05 -16.56 4.42
CA GLN A 82 8.95 -16.72 5.39
C GLN A 82 7.80 -15.74 5.10
N LEU A 83 8.12 -14.50 4.75
CA LEU A 83 7.11 -13.53 4.35
C LEU A 83 6.33 -14.01 3.12
N ILE A 84 7.04 -14.48 2.08
CA ILE A 84 6.44 -15.03 0.87
C ILE A 84 5.56 -16.25 1.20
N GLY A 85 6.06 -17.15 2.05
CA GLY A 85 5.28 -18.31 2.53
C GLY A 85 4.02 -17.90 3.30
N LYS A 86 4.11 -16.91 4.18
CA LYS A 86 2.95 -16.38 4.94
C LYS A 86 1.87 -15.83 4.03
N MET A 87 2.23 -15.18 2.92
CA MET A 87 1.27 -14.65 1.96
C MET A 87 0.35 -15.73 1.37
N SER A 88 0.77 -17.00 1.31
CA SER A 88 -0.05 -18.11 0.80
C SER A 88 -1.34 -18.35 1.61
N GLU A 89 -1.40 -17.86 2.85
CA GLU A 89 -2.60 -17.97 3.68
C GLU A 89 -3.78 -17.13 3.15
N THR A 90 -3.52 -16.10 2.37
CA THR A 90 -4.55 -15.23 1.78
C THR A 90 -4.51 -15.19 0.25
N HIS A 91 -3.39 -15.59 -0.37
CA HIS A 91 -3.18 -15.46 -1.81
C HIS A 91 -3.36 -16.79 -2.55
N PRO A 92 -4.43 -16.96 -3.38
CA PRO A 92 -4.75 -18.22 -4.03
C PRO A 92 -3.93 -18.52 -5.29
N HIS A 93 -3.05 -17.59 -5.70
CA HIS A 93 -2.30 -17.71 -6.95
C HIS A 93 -0.83 -18.06 -6.70
N SER A 94 -0.09 -18.34 -7.77
CA SER A 94 1.35 -18.56 -7.71
C SER A 94 2.07 -17.40 -7.02
N LEU A 95 3.01 -17.73 -6.13
CA LEU A 95 3.90 -16.78 -5.47
C LEU A 95 5.11 -16.40 -6.34
N THR A 96 5.20 -16.95 -7.57
CA THR A 96 6.23 -16.55 -8.54
C THR A 96 6.10 -15.05 -8.85
N GLY A 97 7.20 -14.33 -8.73
CA GLY A 97 7.22 -12.87 -8.93
C GLY A 97 6.92 -12.03 -7.68
N VAL A 98 6.48 -12.62 -6.55
CA VAL A 98 6.32 -11.91 -5.27
C VAL A 98 7.67 -11.35 -4.80
N GLU A 99 8.77 -12.04 -5.07
CA GLU A 99 10.13 -11.55 -4.79
C GLU A 99 10.41 -10.19 -5.43
N GLY A 100 9.97 -9.99 -6.68
CA GLY A 100 10.07 -8.68 -7.36
C GLY A 100 9.29 -7.60 -6.62
N THR A 101 8.10 -7.93 -6.11
CA THR A 101 7.30 -7.00 -5.31
C THR A 101 7.96 -6.67 -3.97
N VAL A 102 8.56 -7.66 -3.29
CA VAL A 102 9.32 -7.41 -2.05
C VAL A 102 10.48 -6.46 -2.32
N ARG A 103 11.24 -6.68 -3.40
CA ARG A 103 12.35 -5.79 -3.80
C ARG A 103 11.87 -4.36 -4.07
N MET A 104 10.77 -4.21 -4.81
CA MET A 104 10.17 -2.91 -5.06
C MET A 104 9.75 -2.23 -3.74
N PHE A 105 9.17 -2.96 -2.80
CA PHE A 105 8.77 -2.41 -1.50
C PHE A 105 9.95 -2.00 -0.63
N VAL A 106 11.06 -2.73 -0.68
CA VAL A 106 12.31 -2.34 -0.01
C VAL A 106 12.85 -1.04 -0.63
N LYS A 107 12.93 -0.95 -1.95
CA LYS A 107 13.37 0.26 -2.65
C LYS A 107 12.44 1.46 -2.42
N SER A 108 11.15 1.23 -2.20
CA SER A 108 10.16 2.27 -1.94
C SER A 108 10.08 2.67 -0.46
N GLY A 109 10.88 2.09 0.43
CA GLY A 109 10.86 2.40 1.86
C GLY A 109 9.63 1.86 2.62
N ILE A 110 8.78 1.04 1.98
CA ILE A 110 7.67 0.37 2.66
C ILE A 110 8.20 -0.72 3.59
N PHE A 111 9.24 -1.44 3.14
CA PHE A 111 9.98 -2.40 3.93
C PHE A 111 11.42 -1.93 4.16
N ASP A 112 11.94 -2.15 5.34
CA ASP A 112 13.38 -2.18 5.58
C ASP A 112 13.91 -3.55 5.14
N GLY A 113 15.02 -3.57 4.40
CA GLY A 113 15.62 -4.77 3.86
C GLY A 113 17.05 -4.97 4.36
N ASP A 114 17.42 -6.22 4.67
CA ASP A 114 18.78 -6.66 4.98
C ASP A 114 19.22 -7.72 3.96
N GLY A 115 20.32 -7.46 3.26
CA GLY A 115 20.88 -8.32 2.21
C GLY A 115 20.85 -7.68 0.82
N ASN A 116 21.17 -8.48 -0.20
CA ASN A 116 21.24 -8.03 -1.59
C ASN A 116 19.89 -8.22 -2.31
N PHE A 117 19.18 -7.13 -2.58
CA PHE A 117 17.91 -7.11 -3.33
C PHE A 117 18.09 -6.87 -4.84
N GLY A 118 19.33 -6.87 -5.33
CA GLY A 118 19.64 -6.61 -6.73
C GLY A 118 19.56 -5.13 -7.10
N GLN A 119 20.05 -4.81 -8.26
CA GLN A 119 20.08 -3.44 -8.79
C GLN A 119 19.97 -3.45 -10.31
N VAL A 120 19.18 -2.55 -10.86
CA VAL A 120 19.15 -2.25 -12.28
C VAL A 120 19.99 -0.99 -12.51
N TYR A 121 20.87 -1.02 -13.50
CA TYR A 121 21.74 0.10 -13.84
C TYR A 121 21.17 0.93 -15.00
N ILE A 122 21.70 2.13 -15.18
CA ILE A 122 21.20 3.09 -16.19
C ILE A 122 21.30 2.53 -17.61
N ASP A 123 22.31 1.74 -17.93
CA ASP A 123 22.49 1.04 -19.22
C ASP A 123 21.56 -0.17 -19.42
N GLY A 124 20.73 -0.49 -18.43
CA GLY A 124 19.84 -1.63 -18.44
C GLY A 124 20.48 -2.95 -18.05
N SER A 125 21.76 -2.96 -17.68
CA SER A 125 22.39 -4.14 -17.05
C SER A 125 21.85 -4.32 -15.63
N GLU A 126 21.92 -5.56 -15.10
CA GLU A 126 21.36 -5.90 -13.80
C GLU A 126 22.37 -6.65 -12.91
N ALA A 127 22.44 -6.24 -11.65
CA ALA A 127 23.03 -7.07 -10.61
C ALA A 127 21.95 -7.98 -10.03
N SER A 128 22.13 -9.29 -10.13
CA SER A 128 21.16 -10.27 -9.65
C SER A 128 20.96 -10.18 -8.13
N PRO A 129 19.71 -10.26 -7.66
CA PRO A 129 19.41 -10.32 -6.22
C PRO A 129 19.86 -11.67 -5.62
N ALA A 130 20.12 -11.67 -4.33
CA ALA A 130 20.26 -12.90 -3.59
C ALA A 130 18.93 -13.67 -3.49
N ALA A 131 19.00 -14.99 -3.36
CA ALA A 131 17.77 -15.78 -3.16
C ALA A 131 17.06 -15.38 -1.84
N PRO A 132 15.72 -15.47 -1.76
CA PRO A 132 14.92 -15.01 -0.61
C PRO A 132 15.31 -15.60 0.75
N ARG A 133 15.99 -16.74 0.77
CA ARG A 133 16.51 -17.36 2.00
C ARG A 133 17.71 -16.61 2.60
N TYR A 134 18.37 -15.75 1.82
CA TYR A 134 19.53 -14.97 2.22
C TYR A 134 19.24 -13.51 2.51
N THR A 135 18.00 -13.08 2.27
CA THR A 135 17.54 -11.72 2.55
C THR A 135 16.51 -11.72 3.67
N LYS A 136 16.43 -10.60 4.39
CA LYS A 136 15.44 -10.38 5.44
C LYS A 136 14.73 -9.07 5.19
N VAL A 137 13.51 -8.97 5.69
CA VAL A 137 12.68 -7.77 5.58
C VAL A 137 11.85 -7.58 6.85
N ARG A 138 11.47 -6.34 7.11
CA ARG A 138 10.42 -5.96 8.05
C ARG A 138 9.64 -4.78 7.47
N ILE A 139 8.44 -4.54 7.97
CA ILE A 139 7.76 -3.27 7.69
C ILE A 139 8.58 -2.15 8.31
N SER A 140 8.81 -1.06 7.56
CA SER A 140 9.55 0.09 8.08
C SER A 140 8.80 0.74 9.25
N ASP A 141 9.56 1.36 10.16
CA ASP A 141 9.00 1.97 11.36
C ASP A 141 7.96 3.05 11.03
N THR A 142 8.17 3.79 9.93
CA THR A 142 7.23 4.79 9.42
C THR A 142 5.89 4.16 9.05
N TYR A 143 5.91 3.14 8.18
CA TYR A 143 4.67 2.47 7.77
C TYR A 143 4.00 1.73 8.92
N GLN A 144 4.77 1.23 9.87
CA GLN A 144 4.22 0.56 11.04
C GLN A 144 3.46 1.52 11.95
N LYS A 145 3.98 2.73 12.19
CA LYS A 145 3.28 3.79 12.92
C LYS A 145 1.97 4.19 12.23
N ILE A 146 2.03 4.34 10.89
CA ILE A 146 0.89 4.77 10.08
C ILE A 146 -0.22 3.72 10.07
N LEU A 147 0.14 2.44 9.92
CA LEU A 147 -0.82 1.35 9.70
C LEU A 147 -1.34 0.72 11.01
N GLY A 148 -0.53 0.70 12.06
CA GLY A 148 -0.74 -0.19 13.22
C GLY A 148 -2.11 -0.08 13.89
N GLU A 149 -2.61 1.12 14.16
CA GLU A 149 -3.92 1.32 14.79
C GLU A 149 -5.04 1.47 13.76
N LEU A 150 -4.75 2.12 12.63
CA LEU A 150 -5.73 2.38 11.59
C LEU A 150 -6.22 1.10 10.92
N LEU A 151 -5.34 0.11 10.75
CA LEU A 151 -5.69 -1.16 10.13
C LEU A 151 -6.74 -1.96 10.92
N LYS A 152 -6.87 -1.71 12.23
CA LYS A 152 -7.89 -2.36 13.07
C LYS A 152 -9.31 -1.82 12.81
N GLU A 153 -9.41 -0.64 12.22
CA GLU A 153 -10.67 0.05 11.98
C GLU A 153 -11.13 -0.01 10.51
N VAL A 154 -10.29 -0.55 9.60
CA VAL A 154 -10.73 -0.82 8.23
C VAL A 154 -11.69 -2.02 8.19
N PRO A 155 -12.61 -2.10 7.23
CA PRO A 155 -13.39 -3.30 7.00
C PRO A 155 -12.51 -4.51 6.66
N TRP A 156 -12.93 -5.68 7.12
CA TRP A 156 -12.28 -6.95 6.83
C TRP A 156 -13.22 -7.84 6.04
N SER A 157 -12.66 -8.58 5.09
CA SER A 157 -13.38 -9.55 4.27
C SER A 157 -12.67 -10.90 4.28
N GLU A 158 -13.34 -11.91 3.79
CA GLU A 158 -12.77 -13.25 3.64
C GLU A 158 -12.04 -13.34 2.29
N SER A 159 -10.77 -13.77 2.32
CA SER A 159 -10.00 -14.03 1.11
C SER A 159 -10.53 -15.25 0.35
N PRO A 160 -10.19 -15.44 -0.93
CA PRO A 160 -10.61 -16.63 -1.69
C PRO A 160 -10.18 -17.99 -1.11
N VAL A 161 -9.26 -17.98 -0.14
CA VAL A 161 -8.80 -19.20 0.57
C VAL A 161 -9.39 -19.31 1.98
N GLY A 162 -10.35 -18.45 2.35
CA GLY A 162 -11.07 -18.51 3.62
C GLY A 162 -10.39 -17.80 4.80
N ALA A 163 -9.26 -17.13 4.59
CA ALA A 163 -8.59 -16.37 5.65
C ALA A 163 -9.04 -14.89 5.66
N PRO A 164 -9.13 -14.24 6.83
CA PRO A 164 -9.49 -12.83 6.90
C PRO A 164 -8.39 -11.94 6.33
N GLU A 165 -8.78 -10.95 5.52
CA GLU A 165 -7.89 -9.93 4.97
C GLU A 165 -8.53 -8.54 5.04
N PRO A 166 -7.73 -7.45 5.22
CA PRO A 166 -8.26 -6.10 5.21
C PRO A 166 -8.69 -5.72 3.78
N GLU A 167 -9.81 -5.04 3.66
CA GLU A 167 -10.31 -4.62 2.34
C GLU A 167 -9.39 -3.60 1.66
N TYR A 168 -8.65 -2.81 2.45
CA TYR A 168 -7.64 -1.87 1.96
C TYR A 168 -6.57 -1.58 3.02
N ILE A 169 -5.46 -1.02 2.58
CA ILE A 169 -4.40 -0.50 3.45
C ILE A 169 -4.62 1.01 3.62
N PRO A 170 -4.81 1.52 4.85
CA PRO A 170 -5.07 2.94 5.08
C PRO A 170 -3.84 3.79 4.77
N THR A 171 -3.94 4.64 3.75
CA THR A 171 -2.89 5.57 3.34
C THR A 171 -3.50 6.91 2.95
N PRO A 172 -2.81 8.05 3.18
CA PRO A 172 -3.34 9.35 2.79
C PRO A 172 -3.44 9.52 1.27
N PHE A 173 -2.53 8.89 0.51
CA PHE A 173 -2.51 8.92 -0.95
C PHE A 173 -2.24 7.53 -1.54
N PRO A 174 -2.63 7.28 -2.82
CA PRO A 174 -2.46 5.99 -3.46
C PRO A 174 -1.00 5.53 -3.46
N LEU A 175 -0.70 4.37 -2.86
CA LEU A 175 0.67 3.88 -2.73
C LEU A 175 1.34 3.59 -4.06
N CYS A 176 0.60 3.18 -5.09
CA CYS A 176 1.19 2.93 -6.42
C CYS A 176 1.81 4.17 -7.07
N LEU A 177 1.44 5.38 -6.63
CA LEU A 177 2.04 6.63 -7.08
C LEU A 177 3.35 6.97 -6.35
N GLN A 178 3.69 6.23 -5.30
CA GLN A 178 4.83 6.49 -4.43
C GLN A 178 5.90 5.39 -4.52
N MET A 179 5.71 4.40 -5.41
CA MET A 179 6.65 3.30 -5.59
C MET A 179 7.92 3.75 -6.31
N SER A 180 9.06 3.17 -5.96
CA SER A 180 10.35 3.45 -6.61
C SER A 180 10.44 2.93 -8.04
N GLU A 181 9.52 2.06 -8.44
CA GLU A 181 9.46 1.49 -9.78
C GLU A 181 8.09 1.74 -10.39
N LYS A 182 8.03 1.79 -11.72
CA LYS A 182 6.78 1.95 -12.47
C LYS A 182 5.80 0.82 -12.15
N VAL A 183 4.65 1.16 -11.61
CA VAL A 183 3.55 0.21 -11.38
C VAL A 183 2.66 0.17 -12.61
N SER A 184 2.62 -0.98 -13.28
CA SER A 184 1.79 -1.19 -14.46
C SER A 184 0.79 -2.32 -14.22
N GLY A 185 -0.44 -2.15 -14.70
CA GLY A 185 -1.48 -3.17 -14.73
C GLY A 185 -1.92 -3.45 -16.17
N LEU A 186 -1.76 -4.68 -16.65
CA LEU A 186 -2.25 -5.09 -17.96
C LEU A 186 -3.43 -6.03 -17.75
N GLY A 187 -4.62 -5.50 -17.96
CA GLY A 187 -5.87 -6.26 -17.89
C GLY A 187 -6.45 -6.61 -19.27
N VAL A 188 -7.67 -7.11 -19.27
CA VAL A 188 -8.42 -7.40 -20.51
C VAL A 188 -8.99 -6.09 -21.03
N ALA A 189 -8.57 -5.70 -22.21
CA ALA A 189 -8.94 -4.45 -22.91
C ALA A 189 -8.61 -3.14 -22.15
N VAL A 190 -7.84 -3.20 -21.07
CA VAL A 190 -7.45 -2.03 -20.27
C VAL A 190 -6.01 -2.16 -19.81
N LYS A 191 -5.29 -1.02 -19.85
CA LYS A 191 -3.94 -0.90 -19.31
C LYS A 191 -3.91 0.25 -18.31
N SER A 192 -3.21 0.06 -17.22
CA SER A 192 -2.93 1.09 -16.22
C SER A 192 -1.43 1.25 -16.09
N ASP A 193 -0.94 2.48 -16.19
CA ASP A 193 0.45 2.82 -15.91
C ASP A 193 0.45 3.98 -14.91
N MET A 194 1.17 3.81 -13.82
CA MET A 194 1.25 4.79 -12.73
C MET A 194 2.55 5.57 -12.80
N PRO A 195 2.50 6.91 -12.81
CA PRO A 195 3.71 7.74 -12.62
C PRO A 195 4.19 7.64 -11.17
N ASN A 196 5.38 8.18 -10.92
CA ASN A 196 5.98 8.22 -9.59
C ASN A 196 6.02 9.65 -9.06
N PHE A 197 5.54 9.85 -7.81
CA PHE A 197 5.55 11.13 -7.12
C PHE A 197 5.79 10.94 -5.62
N SER A 198 6.49 11.88 -5.00
CA SER A 198 6.66 11.86 -3.55
C SER A 198 5.36 12.20 -2.82
N ALA A 199 5.14 11.60 -1.66
CA ALA A 199 3.95 11.86 -0.81
C ALA A 199 3.79 13.34 -0.51
N ARG A 200 4.89 14.03 -0.21
CA ARG A 200 4.93 15.46 0.04
C ARG A 200 4.47 16.28 -1.18
N SER A 201 4.98 15.97 -2.37
CA SER A 201 4.58 16.69 -3.59
C SER A 201 3.13 16.43 -3.97
N LEU A 202 2.61 15.21 -3.74
CA LEU A 202 1.19 14.89 -3.91
C LEU A 202 0.32 15.76 -2.98
N TYR A 203 0.74 15.93 -1.72
CA TYR A 203 0.03 16.78 -0.78
C TYR A 203 0.08 18.26 -1.18
N GLU A 204 1.26 18.79 -1.50
CA GLU A 204 1.42 20.18 -1.92
C GLU A 204 0.63 20.48 -3.21
N ALA A 205 0.63 19.57 -4.18
CA ALA A 205 -0.17 19.70 -5.39
C ALA A 205 -1.67 19.68 -5.08
N TYR A 206 -2.11 18.77 -4.21
CA TYR A 206 -3.51 18.63 -3.83
C TYR A 206 -4.07 19.86 -3.12
N ILE A 207 -3.40 20.35 -2.06
CA ILE A 207 -3.89 21.49 -1.27
C ILE A 207 -3.89 22.80 -2.05
N ASN A 208 -2.95 22.98 -3.00
CA ASN A 208 -2.86 24.16 -3.84
C ASN A 208 -3.63 24.02 -5.17
N ASN A 209 -4.20 22.83 -5.45
CA ASN A 209 -4.82 22.49 -6.73
C ASN A 209 -3.90 22.81 -7.93
N ASP A 210 -2.61 22.46 -7.81
CA ASP A 210 -1.56 22.83 -8.76
C ASP A 210 -0.68 21.62 -9.10
N PRO A 211 -0.88 20.99 -10.28
CA PRO A 211 -0.09 19.84 -10.70
C PRO A 211 1.39 20.15 -10.95
N MET A 212 1.77 21.43 -11.10
CA MET A 212 3.17 21.81 -11.30
C MET A 212 4.02 21.65 -10.02
N ARG A 213 3.41 21.35 -8.87
CA ARG A 213 4.11 21.04 -7.63
C ARG A 213 4.50 19.56 -7.49
N LEU A 214 4.07 18.72 -8.43
CA LEU A 214 4.44 17.30 -8.43
C LEU A 214 5.95 17.15 -8.65
N GLU A 215 6.57 16.27 -7.84
CA GLU A 215 7.98 15.89 -7.91
C GLU A 215 8.11 14.36 -7.73
N PRO A 216 9.09 13.72 -8.37
CA PRO A 216 9.30 12.29 -8.23
C PRO A 216 9.64 11.89 -6.78
N ASN A 217 9.37 10.63 -6.42
CA ASN A 217 9.79 10.02 -5.15
C ASN A 217 11.15 9.33 -5.22
N ILE A 218 11.83 9.42 -6.35
CA ILE A 218 13.14 8.83 -6.63
C ILE A 218 14.04 9.89 -7.24
N ASP A 219 15.34 9.65 -7.23
CA ASP A 219 16.34 10.60 -7.71
C ASP A 219 16.39 10.67 -9.26
N ILE A 220 15.37 11.31 -9.84
CA ILE A 220 15.28 11.65 -11.27
C ILE A 220 14.60 13.01 -11.43
N VAL A 221 14.72 13.59 -12.60
CA VAL A 221 14.08 14.86 -12.96
C VAL A 221 12.71 14.61 -13.61
N LEU A 222 11.66 15.25 -13.11
CA LEU A 222 10.39 15.38 -13.82
C LEU A 222 10.45 16.61 -14.73
N ASP A 223 10.53 16.36 -16.04
CA ASP A 223 10.50 17.43 -17.04
C ASP A 223 9.07 17.97 -17.18
N LYS A 224 8.79 19.06 -16.49
CA LYS A 224 7.46 19.67 -16.43
C LYS A 224 7.07 20.38 -17.73
N GLU A 225 8.05 20.87 -18.49
CA GLU A 225 7.80 21.57 -19.77
C GLU A 225 7.34 20.60 -20.86
N HIS A 226 7.89 19.40 -20.87
CA HIS A 226 7.56 18.37 -21.85
C HIS A 226 6.58 17.31 -21.33
N SER A 227 5.94 17.57 -20.17
CA SER A 227 4.94 16.69 -19.54
C SER A 227 3.55 17.29 -19.56
N ASP A 228 2.55 16.47 -19.86
CA ASP A 228 1.12 16.83 -19.75
C ASP A 228 0.61 16.49 -18.34
N LEU A 229 1.10 17.24 -17.34
CA LEU A 229 0.66 17.11 -15.95
C LEU A 229 -0.80 17.54 -15.78
N HIS A 230 -1.27 18.50 -16.57
CA HIS A 230 -2.64 18.99 -16.52
C HIS A 230 -3.64 17.92 -17.02
N GLY A 231 -3.32 17.24 -18.12
CA GLY A 231 -4.15 16.11 -18.60
C GLY A 231 -4.22 14.96 -17.58
N LEU A 232 -3.11 14.64 -16.91
CA LEU A 232 -3.10 13.67 -15.83
C LEU A 232 -3.98 14.13 -14.66
N TRP A 233 -3.90 15.41 -14.29
CA TRP A 233 -4.61 16.02 -13.18
C TRP A 233 -6.13 16.02 -13.37
N THR A 234 -6.59 16.40 -14.57
CA THR A 234 -8.00 16.61 -14.87
C THR A 234 -8.71 15.44 -15.53
N ASN A 235 -7.97 14.59 -16.27
CA ASN A 235 -8.52 13.48 -17.06
C ASN A 235 -7.99 12.11 -16.69
N GLY A 236 -6.99 12.04 -15.79
CA GLY A 236 -6.34 10.79 -15.40
C GLY A 236 -5.49 10.17 -16.51
N GLN A 237 -5.08 10.98 -17.50
CA GLN A 237 -4.21 10.56 -18.59
C GLN A 237 -3.30 11.71 -18.98
N GLY A 238 -2.03 11.41 -19.15
CA GLY A 238 -1.06 12.41 -19.56
C GLY A 238 0.24 11.76 -20.04
N LYS A 239 0.98 12.50 -20.84
CA LYS A 239 2.30 12.15 -21.32
C LYS A 239 3.32 12.74 -20.35
N ILE A 240 4.07 11.90 -19.62
CA ILE A 240 5.04 12.34 -18.62
C ILE A 240 6.44 12.02 -19.09
N THR A 241 7.33 12.96 -18.92
CA THR A 241 8.75 12.86 -19.26
C THR A 241 9.59 12.86 -17.99
N TYR A 242 10.37 11.79 -17.80
CA TYR A 242 11.40 11.70 -16.78
C TYR A 242 12.77 11.75 -17.40
N ALA A 243 13.73 12.37 -16.73
CA ALA A 243 15.10 12.51 -17.19
C ALA A 243 16.10 12.13 -16.10
N TYR A 244 17.27 11.59 -16.49
CA TYR A 244 18.43 11.49 -15.61
C TYR A 244 19.07 12.84 -15.41
N HIS A 245 19.74 13.02 -14.28
CA HIS A 245 20.65 14.13 -14.09
C HIS A 245 21.87 13.95 -14.97
N LEU A 246 22.40 15.05 -15.49
CA LEU A 246 23.62 15.10 -16.29
C LEU A 246 24.64 16.01 -15.62
N ALA A 247 25.89 15.59 -15.56
CA ALA A 247 27.00 16.41 -15.10
C ALA A 247 28.24 16.18 -15.97
N ARG A 248 28.93 17.25 -16.35
CA ARG A 248 30.23 17.15 -16.99
C ARG A 248 31.25 16.71 -15.94
N GLN A 249 32.03 15.68 -16.24
CA GLN A 249 33.05 15.14 -15.33
C GLN A 249 34.39 15.09 -16.05
N LYS A 250 35.46 15.44 -15.33
CA LYS A 250 36.83 15.20 -15.75
C LYS A 250 37.39 14.01 -15.01
N SER A 251 38.21 13.19 -15.68
CA SER A 251 38.93 12.13 -15.01
C SER A 251 39.95 12.71 -14.01
N ASP A 252 40.36 11.91 -13.02
CA ASP A 252 41.28 12.34 -11.96
C ASP A 252 42.65 12.81 -12.54
N ASP A 253 43.07 12.31 -13.71
CA ASP A 253 44.30 12.72 -14.42
C ASP A 253 44.09 13.98 -15.26
N GLY A 254 42.88 14.52 -15.35
CA GLY A 254 42.49 15.70 -16.11
C GLY A 254 42.55 15.53 -17.64
N LYS A 255 42.84 14.31 -18.13
CA LYS A 255 43.06 14.03 -19.56
C LYS A 255 41.80 13.57 -20.29
N THR A 256 40.87 13.00 -19.57
CA THR A 256 39.62 12.51 -20.15
C THR A 256 38.46 13.34 -19.64
N GLU A 257 37.62 13.79 -20.55
CA GLU A 257 36.37 14.48 -20.23
C GLU A 257 35.18 13.59 -20.64
N GLY A 258 34.15 13.55 -19.81
CA GLY A 258 32.96 12.77 -20.07
C GLY A 258 31.70 13.43 -19.51
N VAL A 259 30.57 12.82 -19.79
CA VAL A 259 29.26 13.19 -19.25
C VAL A 259 28.74 12.04 -18.37
N LEU A 260 28.46 12.36 -17.12
CA LEU A 260 27.92 11.46 -16.12
C LEU A 260 26.40 11.54 -16.16
N PHE A 261 25.74 10.41 -16.39
CA PHE A 261 24.34 10.20 -16.04
C PHE A 261 24.25 9.70 -14.62
N TYR A 262 23.33 10.21 -13.82
CA TYR A 262 23.07 9.65 -12.48
C TYR A 262 21.60 9.79 -12.13
N GLY A 263 21.12 8.88 -11.26
CA GLY A 263 19.75 8.83 -10.79
C GLY A 263 19.19 7.42 -10.74
N ASP A 264 17.93 7.32 -10.37
CA ASP A 264 17.22 6.05 -10.23
C ASP A 264 16.69 5.49 -11.56
N THR A 265 16.71 4.17 -11.70
CA THR A 265 16.29 3.46 -12.92
C THR A 265 14.86 2.93 -12.87
N GLY A 266 14.14 3.16 -11.77
CA GLY A 266 12.80 2.59 -11.55
C GLY A 266 11.75 2.97 -12.61
N MET A 267 11.93 4.10 -13.30
CA MET A 267 10.99 4.56 -14.32
C MET A 267 11.42 4.22 -15.75
N PHE A 268 12.73 4.20 -16.04
CA PHE A 268 13.28 3.84 -17.35
C PHE A 268 14.78 3.53 -17.27
N THR A 269 15.32 2.91 -18.34
CA THR A 269 16.76 2.73 -18.58
C THR A 269 17.13 3.35 -19.92
N LEU A 270 18.41 3.68 -20.13
CA LEU A 270 18.89 4.23 -21.38
C LEU A 270 18.82 3.19 -22.51
N LYS A 271 18.50 3.66 -23.70
CA LYS A 271 18.55 2.84 -24.91
C LYS A 271 19.98 2.84 -25.47
N MET A 272 20.83 1.93 -25.03
CA MET A 272 22.25 1.84 -25.40
C MET A 272 22.51 1.81 -26.92
N LYS A 273 21.57 1.34 -27.73
CA LYS A 273 21.63 1.40 -29.21
C LYS A 273 21.93 2.80 -29.78
N LYS A 274 21.59 3.86 -29.03
CA LYS A 274 21.85 5.24 -29.43
C LYS A 274 23.33 5.62 -29.38
N PHE A 275 24.10 4.95 -28.54
CA PHE A 275 25.54 5.16 -28.36
C PHE A 275 26.36 4.15 -29.17
N GLN A 276 25.78 3.02 -29.59
CA GLN A 276 26.46 1.87 -30.16
C GLN A 276 27.39 2.23 -31.33
N LYS A 277 26.90 3.03 -32.27
CA LYS A 277 27.71 3.44 -33.44
C LYS A 277 28.99 4.17 -33.05
N LEU A 278 28.94 5.05 -32.05
CA LEU A 278 30.12 5.80 -31.58
C LEU A 278 31.05 4.93 -30.75
N ILE A 279 30.53 3.92 -30.07
CA ILE A 279 31.32 2.90 -29.37
C ILE A 279 32.04 2.03 -30.38
N ASP A 280 31.38 1.54 -31.43
CA ASP A 280 31.94 0.71 -32.49
C ASP A 280 33.00 1.47 -33.32
N ASP A 281 32.79 2.77 -33.53
CA ASP A 281 33.76 3.67 -34.19
C ASP A 281 34.96 4.01 -33.28
N GLY A 282 35.00 3.54 -32.03
CA GLY A 282 36.07 3.84 -31.06
C GLY A 282 36.15 5.32 -30.67
N LYS A 283 35.04 6.07 -30.71
CA LYS A 283 35.00 7.49 -30.39
C LYS A 283 34.67 7.77 -28.94
N ILE A 284 33.82 6.94 -28.34
CA ILE A 284 33.39 7.04 -26.94
C ILE A 284 33.55 5.72 -26.23
N THR A 285 33.71 5.77 -24.88
CA THR A 285 33.49 4.67 -23.99
C THR A 285 32.26 4.94 -23.13
N VAL A 286 31.61 3.87 -22.68
CA VAL A 286 30.47 3.94 -21.76
C VAL A 286 30.74 2.99 -20.62
N ASP A 287 30.95 3.55 -19.46
CA ASP A 287 31.41 2.82 -18.28
C ASP A 287 30.36 2.91 -17.14
N ASN A 288 29.99 1.77 -16.58
CA ASN A 288 29.15 1.75 -15.38
C ASN A 288 30.05 2.05 -14.15
N VAL A 289 29.86 3.24 -13.60
CA VAL A 289 30.60 3.76 -12.45
C VAL A 289 29.73 3.86 -11.18
N SER A 290 28.67 3.05 -11.14
CA SER A 290 27.75 2.97 -10.00
C SER A 290 28.45 2.58 -8.72
N ASP A 291 28.02 3.19 -7.61
CA ASP A 291 28.56 2.94 -6.27
C ASP A 291 27.41 2.86 -5.22
N GLN A 292 27.76 2.89 -3.95
CA GLN A 292 26.79 2.86 -2.86
C GLN A 292 25.86 4.10 -2.82
N SER A 293 26.24 5.20 -3.48
CA SER A 293 25.45 6.43 -3.53
C SER A 293 24.38 6.44 -4.63
N GLY A 294 24.40 5.44 -5.52
CA GLY A 294 23.40 5.30 -6.58
C GLY A 294 23.94 4.79 -7.91
N THR A 295 23.05 4.71 -8.89
CA THR A 295 23.38 4.28 -10.25
C THR A 295 23.98 5.43 -11.06
N LYS A 296 25.13 5.16 -11.72
CA LYS A 296 25.89 6.15 -12.48
C LYS A 296 26.45 5.52 -13.75
N LEU A 297 26.36 6.23 -14.85
CA LEU A 297 26.91 5.81 -16.13
C LEU A 297 27.75 6.95 -16.70
N LEU A 298 29.02 6.70 -16.97
CA LEU A 298 29.94 7.68 -17.52
C LEU A 298 30.14 7.43 -19.02
N VAL A 299 29.86 8.46 -19.84
CA VAL A 299 30.14 8.48 -21.28
C VAL A 299 31.32 9.36 -21.50
N SER A 300 32.47 8.76 -21.86
CA SER A 300 33.75 9.47 -22.01
C SER A 300 34.21 9.47 -23.45
N ARG A 301 34.91 10.52 -23.82
CA ARG A 301 35.65 10.57 -25.08
C ARG A 301 36.89 9.67 -25.05
N VAL A 302 37.08 8.83 -26.06
CA VAL A 302 38.32 8.05 -26.19
C VAL A 302 39.49 8.99 -26.41
N PRO A 303 40.62 8.88 -25.67
CA PRO A 303 41.80 9.70 -25.89
C PRO A 303 42.31 9.59 -27.33
N GLY A 304 42.49 10.73 -28.00
CA GLY A 304 42.95 10.77 -29.39
C GLY A 304 41.88 10.56 -30.47
N ALA A 305 40.62 10.28 -30.09
CA ALA A 305 39.51 10.18 -31.06
C ALA A 305 39.34 11.49 -31.85
N ARG A 306 39.27 11.37 -33.19
CA ARG A 306 39.03 12.52 -34.07
C ARG A 306 37.58 12.66 -34.46
N GLY A 307 37.15 13.91 -34.71
CA GLY A 307 35.82 14.20 -35.25
C GLY A 307 34.69 14.04 -34.24
N ILE A 308 35.00 14.13 -32.93
CA ILE A 308 34.01 14.25 -31.83
C ILE A 308 34.60 15.15 -30.74
N THR A 309 33.82 16.07 -30.26
CA THR A 309 34.14 16.96 -29.14
C THR A 309 33.39 16.53 -27.90
N ILE A 310 33.70 17.12 -26.74
CA ILE A 310 32.93 16.85 -25.50
C ILE A 310 31.55 17.48 -25.62
N GLU A 311 31.40 18.58 -26.30
CA GLU A 311 30.13 19.24 -26.56
C GLU A 311 29.20 18.33 -27.41
N ASP A 312 29.75 17.62 -28.40
CA ASP A 312 29.00 16.63 -29.20
C ASP A 312 28.48 15.47 -28.32
N ILE A 313 29.31 15.04 -27.36
CA ILE A 313 28.91 13.98 -26.39
C ILE A 313 27.85 14.51 -25.46
N GLU A 314 28.00 15.71 -24.93
CA GLU A 314 27.02 16.35 -24.04
C GLU A 314 25.66 16.51 -24.75
N ASP A 315 25.66 16.99 -25.99
CA ASP A 315 24.46 17.07 -26.81
C ASP A 315 23.80 15.70 -27.07
N LEU A 316 24.61 14.67 -27.33
CA LEU A 316 24.14 13.31 -27.51
C LEU A 316 23.51 12.80 -26.19
N CYS A 317 24.16 13.04 -25.07
CA CYS A 317 23.68 12.65 -23.75
C CYS A 317 22.37 13.37 -23.40
N ALA A 318 22.31 14.68 -23.60
CA ALA A 318 21.12 15.49 -23.37
C ALA A 318 19.92 15.01 -24.20
N LYS A 319 20.13 14.66 -25.47
CA LYS A 319 19.08 14.12 -26.35
C LYS A 319 18.59 12.70 -25.95
N ASN A 320 19.34 11.97 -25.13
CA ASN A 320 19.01 10.59 -24.72
C ASN A 320 18.82 10.42 -23.24
N CYS A 321 18.93 11.45 -22.41
CA CYS A 321 18.82 11.38 -20.95
C CYS A 321 17.38 11.20 -20.44
N TYR A 322 16.37 11.27 -21.30
CA TYR A 322 14.98 11.24 -20.91
C TYR A 322 14.19 10.11 -21.55
N SER A 323 13.09 9.78 -20.93
CA SER A 323 12.06 8.89 -21.47
C SER A 323 10.68 9.49 -21.27
N THR A 324 9.91 9.49 -22.35
CA THR A 324 8.53 9.97 -22.33
C THR A 324 7.56 8.80 -22.46
N THR A 325 6.64 8.70 -21.55
CA THR A 325 5.65 7.61 -21.49
C THR A 325 4.24 8.16 -21.32
N ASN A 326 3.27 7.54 -21.98
CA ASN A 326 1.86 7.84 -21.76
C ASN A 326 1.41 7.08 -20.50
N TYR A 327 0.92 7.83 -19.52
CA TYR A 327 0.35 7.29 -18.28
C TYR A 327 -1.17 7.34 -18.33
N SER A 328 -1.82 6.36 -17.72
CA SER A 328 -3.28 6.27 -17.63
C SER A 328 -3.67 5.68 -16.29
N LEU A 329 -4.39 6.47 -15.49
CA LEU A 329 -4.78 6.13 -14.14
C LEU A 329 -6.09 5.32 -14.16
N ASN A 330 -6.01 4.09 -14.69
CA ASN A 330 -7.12 3.15 -14.63
C ASN A 330 -7.05 2.37 -13.31
N VAL A 331 -8.13 2.42 -12.55
CA VAL A 331 -8.26 1.83 -11.21
C VAL A 331 -9.51 0.97 -11.12
N SER A 332 -9.62 0.20 -10.05
CA SER A 332 -10.82 -0.60 -9.76
C SER A 332 -11.41 -0.24 -8.40
N ASP A 333 -12.74 -0.20 -8.31
CA ASP A 333 -13.48 -0.16 -7.03
C ASP A 333 -13.77 -1.58 -6.49
N GLY A 334 -13.42 -2.63 -7.25
CA GLY A 334 -13.67 -4.04 -6.94
C GLY A 334 -14.83 -4.63 -7.74
N SER A 335 -15.68 -3.81 -8.31
CA SER A 335 -16.80 -4.22 -9.19
C SER A 335 -16.58 -3.78 -10.64
N SER A 336 -15.98 -2.62 -10.83
CA SER A 336 -15.75 -2.01 -12.13
C SER A 336 -14.34 -1.42 -12.24
N THR A 337 -13.88 -1.27 -13.48
CA THR A 337 -12.61 -0.60 -13.80
C THR A 337 -12.90 0.69 -14.55
N PHE A 338 -12.31 1.78 -14.11
CA PHE A 338 -12.52 3.11 -14.68
C PHE A 338 -11.27 3.97 -14.60
N ARG A 339 -11.23 5.04 -15.40
CA ARG A 339 -10.18 6.04 -15.32
C ARG A 339 -10.55 7.11 -14.30
N ILE A 340 -9.58 7.52 -13.49
CA ILE A 340 -9.79 8.56 -12.47
C ILE A 340 -8.81 9.73 -12.70
N PRO A 341 -9.28 11.00 -12.70
CA PRO A 341 -8.41 12.17 -12.63
C PRO A 341 -7.54 12.14 -11.38
N LEU A 342 -6.27 12.54 -11.48
CA LEU A 342 -5.34 12.48 -10.36
C LEU A 342 -5.87 13.28 -9.16
N TYR A 343 -6.37 14.51 -9.39
CA TYR A 343 -6.95 15.34 -8.33
C TYR A 343 -8.08 14.60 -7.57
N ASN A 344 -9.02 14.02 -8.31
CA ASN A 344 -10.15 13.31 -7.70
C ASN A 344 -9.70 12.07 -6.92
N TRP A 345 -8.63 11.40 -7.38
CA TRP A 345 -8.09 10.26 -6.68
C TRP A 345 -7.40 10.65 -5.37
N LEU A 346 -6.63 11.73 -5.39
CA LEU A 346 -6.01 12.28 -4.17
C LEU A 346 -7.08 12.76 -3.18
N ASP A 347 -8.09 13.48 -3.65
CA ASP A 347 -9.22 13.96 -2.82
C ASP A 347 -9.97 12.79 -2.15
N TYR A 348 -10.26 11.74 -2.92
CA TYR A 348 -10.94 10.55 -2.43
C TYR A 348 -10.14 9.83 -1.34
N THR A 349 -8.86 9.54 -1.60
CA THR A 349 -8.02 8.81 -0.65
C THR A 349 -7.71 9.62 0.60
N TYR A 350 -7.43 10.91 0.45
CA TYR A 350 -7.16 11.82 1.57
C TYR A 350 -8.36 11.96 2.50
N LYS A 351 -9.56 12.18 1.97
CA LYS A 351 -10.80 12.28 2.76
C LYS A 351 -11.14 10.98 3.49
N ASN A 352 -10.96 9.82 2.83
CA ASN A 352 -11.14 8.52 3.47
C ASN A 352 -10.15 8.32 4.63
N TYR A 353 -8.89 8.70 4.44
CA TYR A 353 -7.87 8.61 5.46
C TYR A 353 -8.20 9.51 6.67
N LEU A 354 -8.57 10.77 6.43
CA LEU A 354 -9.01 11.68 7.49
C LEU A 354 -10.22 11.14 8.28
N THR A 355 -11.18 10.57 7.57
CA THR A 355 -12.36 9.96 8.21
C THR A 355 -11.95 8.82 9.13
N LEU A 356 -11.06 7.94 8.68
CA LEU A 356 -10.56 6.82 9.46
C LEU A 356 -9.77 7.29 10.69
N VAL A 357 -8.84 8.23 10.52
CA VAL A 357 -8.04 8.82 11.60
C VAL A 357 -8.95 9.45 12.66
N THR A 358 -9.97 10.17 12.23
CA THR A 358 -10.97 10.78 13.12
C THR A 358 -11.77 9.71 13.86
N ALA A 359 -12.20 8.64 13.19
CA ALA A 359 -12.94 7.54 13.80
C ALA A 359 -12.10 6.83 14.88
N VAL A 360 -10.82 6.57 14.61
CA VAL A 360 -9.88 5.99 15.59
C VAL A 360 -9.74 6.88 16.81
N ASN A 361 -9.56 8.21 16.61
CA ASN A 361 -9.48 9.14 17.74
C ASN A 361 -10.77 9.20 18.56
N ASN A 362 -11.94 9.22 17.91
CA ASN A 362 -13.23 9.19 18.59
C ASN A 362 -13.42 7.90 19.41
N LYS A 363 -12.97 6.76 18.90
CA LYS A 363 -12.98 5.49 19.62
C LYS A 363 -12.10 5.56 20.88
N LYS A 364 -10.90 6.15 20.78
CA LYS A 364 -10.03 6.40 21.94
C LYS A 364 -10.69 7.34 22.96
N ILE A 365 -11.36 8.38 22.52
CA ILE A 365 -12.13 9.29 23.38
C ILE A 365 -13.21 8.52 24.13
N ASN A 366 -14.00 7.70 23.43
CA ASN A 366 -15.06 6.90 24.03
C ASN A 366 -14.50 5.88 25.04
N GLN A 367 -13.39 5.21 24.72
CA GLN A 367 -12.72 4.28 25.64
C GLN A 367 -12.24 4.97 26.92
N VAL A 368 -11.56 6.13 26.79
CA VAL A 368 -11.08 6.87 27.96
C VAL A 368 -12.25 7.43 28.77
N THR A 369 -13.31 7.88 28.12
CA THR A 369 -14.53 8.37 28.80
C THR A 369 -15.19 7.24 29.60
N PHE A 370 -15.30 6.06 29.01
CA PHE A 370 -15.82 4.88 29.67
C PHE A 370 -14.92 4.47 30.87
N GLU A 371 -13.58 4.48 30.69
CA GLU A 371 -12.63 4.17 31.76
C GLU A 371 -12.76 5.15 32.93
N ILE A 372 -12.96 6.44 32.66
CA ILE A 372 -13.21 7.46 33.70
C ILE A 372 -14.48 7.11 34.47
N ALA A 373 -15.58 6.82 33.79
CA ALA A 373 -16.87 6.47 34.43
C ALA A 373 -16.74 5.20 35.28
N VAL A 374 -16.01 4.19 34.82
CA VAL A 374 -15.71 2.96 35.59
C VAL A 374 -14.87 3.28 36.82
N GLN A 375 -13.87 4.15 36.73
CA GLN A 375 -13.02 4.54 37.87
C GLN A 375 -13.81 5.38 38.90
N GLU A 376 -14.65 6.29 38.44
CA GLU A 376 -15.50 7.11 39.31
C GLU A 376 -16.59 6.25 40.06
N ALA A 377 -17.12 5.22 39.37
CA ALA A 377 -18.12 4.30 39.96
C ALA A 377 -17.50 3.25 40.90
N LEU A 378 -16.18 2.99 40.79
CA LEU A 378 -15.48 1.91 41.48
C LEU A 378 -15.72 1.90 43.00
N PRO A 379 -15.58 3.01 43.76
CA PRO A 379 -15.77 3.00 45.21
C PRO A 379 -17.20 2.58 45.62
N ALA A 380 -18.21 3.14 44.94
CA ALA A 380 -19.62 2.88 45.27
C ALA A 380 -20.02 1.44 44.94
N VAL A 381 -19.58 0.90 43.80
CA VAL A 381 -19.87 -0.49 43.42
C VAL A 381 -19.18 -1.48 44.36
N VAL A 382 -17.89 -1.22 44.71
CA VAL A 382 -17.15 -2.09 45.62
C VAL A 382 -17.77 -2.10 47.00
N ASP A 383 -18.15 -0.92 47.55
CA ASP A 383 -18.81 -0.82 48.85
C ASP A 383 -20.14 -1.61 48.87
N TYR A 384 -20.95 -1.48 47.81
CA TYR A 384 -22.19 -2.23 47.67
C TYR A 384 -21.96 -3.76 47.66
N VAL A 385 -20.99 -4.22 46.85
CA VAL A 385 -20.69 -5.67 46.74
C VAL A 385 -20.11 -6.25 48.02
N ILE A 386 -19.31 -5.48 48.78
CA ILE A 386 -18.83 -5.93 50.08
C ILE A 386 -20.01 -6.16 51.06
N ASN A 387 -21.01 -5.29 51.04
CA ASN A 387 -22.18 -5.40 51.90
C ASN A 387 -23.18 -6.44 51.39
N LYS A 388 -23.21 -6.75 50.07
CA LYS A 388 -24.11 -7.72 49.46
C LYS A 388 -23.41 -8.56 48.41
N PRO A 389 -22.60 -9.55 48.77
CA PRO A 389 -21.74 -10.32 47.86
C PRO A 389 -22.46 -11.11 46.77
N THR A 390 -23.77 -11.38 46.94
CA THR A 390 -24.60 -12.14 45.99
C THR A 390 -25.39 -11.25 45.02
N ALA A 391 -25.20 -9.92 45.06
CA ALA A 391 -25.94 -9.01 44.23
C ALA A 391 -25.57 -9.20 42.74
N GLU A 392 -26.58 -9.24 41.89
CA GLU A 392 -26.41 -9.28 40.44
C GLU A 392 -26.08 -7.89 39.88
N ASN A 393 -25.36 -7.83 38.74
CA ASN A 393 -24.99 -6.57 38.11
C ASN A 393 -26.19 -5.65 37.82
N LYS A 394 -27.35 -6.24 37.49
CA LYS A 394 -28.59 -5.50 37.25
C LYS A 394 -29.11 -4.83 38.53
N GLU A 395 -29.10 -5.54 39.62
CA GLU A 395 -29.49 -5.01 40.92
C GLU A 395 -28.60 -3.86 41.37
N ILE A 396 -27.28 -4.01 41.20
CA ILE A 396 -26.29 -2.97 41.49
C ILE A 396 -26.54 -1.73 40.65
N SER A 397 -26.81 -1.93 39.35
CA SER A 397 -27.14 -0.88 38.40
C SER A 397 -28.38 -0.09 38.83
N ASP A 398 -29.47 -0.80 39.18
CA ASP A 398 -30.75 -0.20 39.57
C ASP A 398 -30.62 0.59 40.88
N VAL A 399 -29.92 0.03 41.89
CA VAL A 399 -29.78 0.66 43.21
C VAL A 399 -28.85 1.86 43.19
N LEU A 400 -27.72 1.79 42.44
CA LEU A 400 -26.76 2.87 42.37
C LEU A 400 -27.09 3.89 41.27
N GLY A 401 -28.08 3.62 40.42
CA GLY A 401 -28.45 4.48 39.30
C GLY A 401 -27.35 4.59 38.23
N LEU A 402 -26.52 3.54 38.09
CA LEU A 402 -25.39 3.49 37.16
C LEU A 402 -25.77 2.67 35.91
N PRO A 403 -25.31 3.00 34.72
CA PRO A 403 -25.41 2.14 33.54
C PRO A 403 -24.82 0.75 33.79
N ILE A 404 -25.51 -0.29 33.32
CA ILE A 404 -25.12 -1.69 33.57
C ILE A 404 -23.73 -2.00 33.00
N GLU A 405 -23.33 -1.36 31.88
CA GLU A 405 -22.03 -1.50 31.26
C GLU A 405 -20.90 -1.00 32.18
N ILE A 406 -21.13 0.08 32.93
CA ILE A 406 -20.19 0.61 33.93
C ILE A 406 -20.03 -0.34 35.08
N VAL A 407 -21.15 -0.88 35.63
CA VAL A 407 -21.09 -1.89 36.68
C VAL A 407 -20.34 -3.12 36.22
N GLN A 408 -20.62 -3.64 35.03
CA GLN A 408 -19.87 -4.74 34.44
C GLN A 408 -18.38 -4.40 34.28
N GLY A 409 -18.06 -3.19 33.83
CA GLY A 409 -16.70 -2.69 33.71
C GLY A 409 -15.93 -2.67 35.03
N VAL A 410 -16.61 -2.39 36.16
CA VAL A 410 -16.03 -2.49 37.50
C VAL A 410 -15.87 -3.96 37.92
N MET A 411 -16.89 -4.77 37.73
CA MET A 411 -16.91 -6.19 38.15
C MET A 411 -15.90 -7.07 37.39
N THR A 412 -15.52 -6.71 36.20
CA THR A 412 -14.48 -7.41 35.45
C THR A 412 -13.05 -7.09 35.89
N LYS A 413 -12.86 -6.10 36.77
CA LYS A 413 -11.52 -5.78 37.29
C LYS A 413 -11.02 -6.86 38.24
N PRO A 414 -9.74 -7.29 38.15
CA PRO A 414 -9.17 -8.26 39.11
C PRO A 414 -9.24 -7.76 40.56
N ILE A 415 -9.47 -8.64 41.52
CA ILE A 415 -9.49 -8.32 42.94
C ILE A 415 -8.20 -7.63 43.41
N SER A 416 -7.07 -8.01 42.84
CA SER A 416 -5.77 -7.36 43.08
C SER A 416 -5.75 -5.87 42.66
N TYR A 417 -6.50 -5.52 41.60
CA TYR A 417 -6.67 -4.14 41.15
C TYR A 417 -7.50 -3.33 42.15
N LEU A 418 -8.59 -3.92 42.67
CA LEU A 418 -9.44 -3.30 43.67
C LEU A 418 -8.72 -3.04 45.01
N ARG A 419 -7.75 -3.91 45.38
CA ARG A 419 -6.91 -3.75 46.58
C ARG A 419 -5.79 -2.73 46.46
N LYS A 420 -5.23 -2.56 45.28
CA LYS A 420 -4.09 -1.63 45.01
C LYS A 420 -4.51 -0.18 44.81
N ASN A 421 -5.75 0.06 44.38
CA ASN A 421 -6.22 1.42 44.06
C ASN A 421 -6.70 2.18 45.30
N LYS A 422 -5.76 2.60 46.17
CA LYS A 422 -6.02 3.65 47.17
C LYS A 422 -6.18 5.05 46.54
N ASP A 423 -5.85 5.21 45.25
CA ASP A 423 -5.76 6.52 44.59
C ASP A 423 -6.57 6.59 43.28
N THR A 424 -7.86 6.23 43.37
CA THR A 424 -8.80 6.39 42.23
C THR A 424 -8.88 7.81 41.74
N ALA A 425 -8.72 8.81 42.64
CA ALA A 425 -8.79 10.22 42.31
C ALA A 425 -7.62 10.66 41.43
N GLU A 426 -6.39 10.19 41.70
CA GLU A 426 -5.21 10.49 40.89
C GLU A 426 -5.33 9.85 39.50
N ARG A 427 -5.78 8.62 39.43
CA ARG A 427 -6.03 7.92 38.15
C ARG A 427 -7.10 8.62 37.31
N VAL A 428 -8.19 9.05 37.92
CA VAL A 428 -9.24 9.82 37.22
C VAL A 428 -8.69 11.15 36.72
N LYS A 429 -7.85 11.83 37.51
CA LYS A 429 -7.19 13.08 37.08
C LYS A 429 -6.29 12.87 35.86
N GLU A 430 -5.49 11.80 35.84
CA GLU A 430 -4.64 11.42 34.71
C GLU A 430 -5.47 11.11 33.46
N LEU A 431 -6.53 10.32 33.60
CA LEU A 431 -7.44 9.99 32.50
C LEU A 431 -8.15 11.23 31.94
N LYS A 432 -8.59 12.15 32.80
CA LYS A 432 -9.19 13.42 32.39
C LYS A 432 -8.19 14.30 31.62
N LYS A 433 -6.91 14.31 32.03
CA LYS A 433 -5.85 14.98 31.26
C LYS A 433 -5.69 14.37 29.88
N ARG A 434 -5.59 13.04 29.79
CA ARG A 434 -5.50 12.32 28.52
C ARG A 434 -6.72 12.57 27.63
N LEU A 435 -7.92 12.58 28.21
CA LEU A 435 -9.15 12.91 27.47
C LEU A 435 -9.11 14.32 26.88
N ALA A 436 -8.61 15.29 27.64
CA ALA A 436 -8.46 16.67 27.16
C ALA A 436 -7.44 16.79 26.00
N GLU A 437 -6.37 15.99 26.03
CA GLU A 437 -5.40 15.90 24.94
C GLU A 437 -6.04 15.26 23.68
N LEU A 438 -6.77 14.14 23.83
CA LEU A 438 -7.49 13.49 22.70
C LEU A 438 -8.55 14.40 22.07
N LYS A 439 -9.23 15.24 22.86
CA LYS A 439 -10.22 16.20 22.34
C LYS A 439 -9.60 17.37 21.56
N LYS A 440 -8.30 17.62 21.74
CA LYS A 440 -7.55 18.64 20.97
C LYS A 440 -6.92 18.08 19.70
N PHE A 441 -7.12 16.80 19.43
CA PHE A 441 -6.56 16.13 18.27
C PHE A 441 -7.08 16.75 16.97
N ASP A 442 -6.16 17.09 16.08
CA ASP A 442 -6.41 17.61 14.74
C ASP A 442 -6.00 16.54 13.70
N ALA A 443 -6.96 15.97 13.02
CA ALA A 443 -6.73 14.91 12.04
C ALA A 443 -5.94 15.41 10.82
N VAL A 444 -6.12 16.67 10.42
CA VAL A 444 -5.39 17.27 9.29
C VAL A 444 -3.93 17.41 9.66
N LYS A 445 -3.65 18.02 10.81
CA LYS A 445 -2.28 18.20 11.29
C LYS A 445 -1.55 16.86 11.48
N PHE A 446 -2.23 15.87 12.05
CA PHE A 446 -1.68 14.53 12.19
C PHE A 446 -1.34 13.92 10.81
N THR A 447 -2.23 14.08 9.82
CA THR A 447 -2.00 13.56 8.47
C THR A 447 -0.84 14.27 7.77
N GLU A 448 -0.68 15.58 7.98
CA GLU A 448 0.48 16.33 7.49
C GLU A 448 1.81 15.82 8.10
N GLU A 449 1.81 15.51 9.40
CA GLU A 449 2.98 14.91 10.06
C GLU A 449 3.31 13.53 9.46
N VAL A 450 2.30 12.69 9.23
CA VAL A 450 2.45 11.39 8.55
C VAL A 450 3.06 11.56 7.16
N ILE A 451 2.54 12.50 6.36
CA ILE A 451 3.03 12.75 5.00
C ILE A 451 4.49 13.23 4.98
N LYS A 452 4.92 13.93 5.99
CA LYS A 452 6.33 14.38 6.13
C LYS A 452 7.29 13.23 6.48
N GLU A 453 6.79 12.18 7.11
CA GLU A 453 7.58 10.98 7.42
C GLU A 453 7.64 9.99 6.24
N LEU A 454 6.70 10.05 5.29
CA LEU A 454 6.68 9.28 4.04
C LEU A 454 7.61 9.87 2.97
#